data_4e12818f02d2d98dd32d7e7640b2604a
#
_entry.id   4e12818f02d2d98dd32d7e7640b2604a
#
_cell.length_a   1.000
_cell.length_b   1.000
_cell.length_c   1.000
_cell.angle_alpha   90.00
_cell.angle_beta   90.00
_cell.angle_gamma   90.00
#
_symmetry.space_group_name_H-M   'P 1'
#
loop_
_entity.id
_entity.type
_entity.pdbx_description
1 polymer ?
#
loop_
_entity_poly.entity_id
_entity_poly.type
_entity_poly.pdbx_seq_one_letter_code
_entity_poly.pdbx_strand_id
1 'polypeptide(L)'
;MRSIIISLVALLPAEAQALTERGKYIVENVAMCELCHTPRDENGNPDRGRWLMGGPVQLRPSYPSVYWAQVVPRIGGGPPGTDADFIKLLTTGIARTGKPPNPPMPPFRMTRADAEAVLAYLKSLAR
;
A
#
# COMPACT_ATOMS: atom_id res chain seq x y z
N MET A 1 -28.44 -36.61 -17.62
CA MET A 1 -27.07 -36.55 -17.09
C MET A 1 -26.82 -35.12 -16.59
N ARG A 2 -26.70 -34.91 -15.28
CA ARG A 2 -26.40 -33.60 -14.71
C ARG A 2 -24.87 -33.51 -14.55
N SER A 3 -24.23 -32.68 -15.36
CA SER A 3 -22.80 -32.36 -15.19
C SER A 3 -22.62 -31.52 -13.94
N ILE A 4 -21.97 -32.08 -12.94
CA ILE A 4 -21.53 -31.37 -11.75
C ILE A 4 -20.22 -30.65 -12.13
N ILE A 5 -20.32 -29.34 -12.33
CA ILE A 5 -19.12 -28.49 -12.47
C ILE A 5 -18.56 -28.30 -11.06
N ILE A 6 -17.53 -29.03 -10.73
CA ILE A 6 -16.73 -28.81 -9.51
C ILE A 6 -15.85 -27.60 -9.79
N SER A 7 -16.29 -26.43 -9.32
CA SER A 7 -15.42 -25.24 -9.29
C SER A 7 -14.27 -25.49 -8.33
N LEU A 8 -13.10 -25.71 -8.87
CA LEU A 8 -11.86 -25.82 -8.10
C LEU A 8 -11.50 -24.42 -7.59
N VAL A 9 -11.98 -24.07 -6.40
CA VAL A 9 -11.50 -22.88 -5.70
C VAL A 9 -10.08 -23.18 -5.22
N ALA A 10 -9.10 -22.57 -5.85
CA ALA A 10 -7.70 -22.65 -5.40
C ALA A 10 -7.60 -21.97 -4.04
N LEU A 11 -7.59 -22.76 -2.97
CA LEU A 11 -7.34 -22.29 -1.61
C LEU A 11 -5.86 -21.90 -1.52
N LEU A 12 -5.59 -20.62 -1.26
CA LEU A 12 -4.25 -20.17 -0.91
C LEU A 12 -3.79 -20.89 0.36
N PRO A 13 -2.49 -21.21 0.49
CA PRO A 13 -1.96 -21.75 1.73
C PRO A 13 -2.31 -20.84 2.91
N ALA A 14 -2.63 -21.43 4.07
CA ALA A 14 -3.02 -20.67 5.27
C ALA A 14 -1.98 -19.60 5.66
N GLU A 15 -0.71 -19.89 5.46
CA GLU A 15 0.39 -18.95 5.69
C GLU A 15 0.34 -17.72 4.77
N ALA A 16 0.03 -17.89 3.49
CA ALA A 16 -0.13 -16.78 2.54
C ALA A 16 -1.34 -15.92 2.88
N GLN A 17 -2.44 -16.53 3.36
CA GLN A 17 -3.61 -15.79 3.84
C GLN A 17 -3.28 -15.00 5.09
N ALA A 18 -2.59 -15.60 6.07
CA ALA A 18 -2.18 -14.94 7.31
C ALA A 18 -1.24 -13.74 7.02
N LEU A 19 -0.31 -13.89 6.08
CA LEU A 19 0.59 -12.82 5.65
C LEU A 19 -0.20 -11.65 5.03
N THR A 20 -1.12 -11.93 4.12
CA THR A 20 -1.97 -10.94 3.48
C THR A 20 -2.88 -10.23 4.48
N GLU A 21 -3.50 -10.95 5.41
CA GLU A 21 -4.33 -10.37 6.48
C GLU A 21 -3.50 -9.46 7.40
N ARG A 22 -2.30 -9.85 7.77
CA ARG A 22 -1.37 -9.00 8.53
C ARG A 22 -1.05 -7.72 7.76
N GLY A 23 -0.74 -7.84 6.48
CA GLY A 23 -0.47 -6.70 5.60
C GLY A 23 -1.66 -5.75 5.49
N LYS A 24 -2.86 -6.29 5.32
CA LYS A 24 -4.10 -5.52 5.31
C LYS A 24 -4.28 -4.72 6.61
N TYR A 25 -4.11 -5.38 7.75
CA TYR A 25 -4.20 -4.71 9.05
C TYR A 25 -3.21 -3.55 9.17
N ILE A 26 -1.96 -3.76 8.76
CA ILE A 26 -0.95 -2.71 8.82
C ILE A 26 -1.32 -1.54 7.89
N VAL A 27 -1.69 -1.81 6.66
CA VAL A 27 -2.01 -0.77 5.66
C VAL A 27 -3.23 0.04 6.06
N GLU A 28 -4.28 -0.60 6.56
CA GLU A 28 -5.57 0.03 6.82
C GLU A 28 -5.70 0.60 8.25
N ASN A 29 -4.98 0.07 9.23
CA ASN A 29 -5.21 0.41 10.63
C ASN A 29 -3.98 0.91 11.39
N VAL A 30 -2.78 0.67 10.89
CA VAL A 30 -1.53 1.08 11.57
C VAL A 30 -0.83 2.20 10.81
N ALA A 31 -0.43 1.93 9.58
CA ALA A 31 0.25 2.90 8.71
C ALA A 31 -0.73 3.83 7.99
N MET A 32 -1.99 3.42 7.85
CA MET A 32 -3.08 4.18 7.19
C MET A 32 -2.67 4.74 5.82
N CYS A 33 -2.10 3.88 4.98
CA CYS A 33 -1.57 4.25 3.67
C CYS A 33 -2.63 4.88 2.76
N GLU A 34 -3.89 4.49 2.94
CA GLU A 34 -5.03 5.00 2.18
C GLU A 34 -5.28 6.50 2.38
N LEU A 35 -4.87 7.08 3.50
CA LEU A 35 -5.05 8.51 3.75
C LEU A 35 -4.37 9.38 2.70
N CYS A 36 -3.23 8.92 2.19
CA CYS A 36 -2.48 9.61 1.15
C CYS A 36 -2.60 8.93 -0.22
N HIS A 37 -2.58 7.58 -0.25
CA HIS A 37 -2.50 6.82 -1.50
C HIS A 37 -3.86 6.47 -2.13
N THR A 38 -4.99 6.86 -1.53
CA THR A 38 -6.32 6.71 -2.11
C THR A 38 -6.91 8.08 -2.44
N PRO A 39 -7.41 8.31 -3.67
CA PRO A 39 -8.13 9.53 -4.00
C PRO A 39 -9.35 9.72 -3.10
N ARG A 40 -9.81 10.95 -2.96
CA ARG A 40 -11.02 11.25 -2.21
C ARG A 40 -12.25 11.26 -3.10
N ASP A 41 -13.39 10.86 -2.53
CA ASP A 41 -14.69 11.03 -3.13
C ASP A 41 -15.22 12.47 -2.92
N GLU A 42 -16.43 12.76 -3.39
CA GLU A 42 -17.09 14.06 -3.27
C GLU A 42 -17.32 14.49 -1.82
N ASN A 43 -17.40 13.53 -0.89
CA ASN A 43 -17.60 13.77 0.54
C ASN A 43 -16.28 13.86 1.32
N GLY A 44 -15.13 13.75 0.64
CA GLY A 44 -13.81 13.78 1.25
C GLY A 44 -13.36 12.48 1.89
N ASN A 45 -14.09 11.36 1.69
CA ASN A 45 -13.71 10.05 2.18
C ASN A 45 -12.77 9.35 1.18
N PRO A 46 -11.93 8.38 1.63
CA PRO A 46 -11.18 7.54 0.70
C PRO A 46 -12.10 6.81 -0.27
N ASP A 47 -11.88 7.00 -1.57
CA ASP A 47 -12.69 6.37 -2.62
C ASP A 47 -12.37 4.88 -2.72
N ARG A 48 -13.29 4.03 -2.28
CA ARG A 48 -13.14 2.56 -2.32
C ARG A 48 -13.06 2.00 -3.74
N GLY A 49 -13.60 2.70 -4.73
CA GLY A 49 -13.50 2.33 -6.14
C GLY A 49 -12.10 2.54 -6.74
N ARG A 50 -11.32 3.44 -6.10
CA ARG A 50 -9.95 3.78 -6.48
C ARG A 50 -8.95 3.53 -5.35
N TRP A 51 -9.20 2.46 -4.58
CA TRP A 51 -8.42 2.09 -3.41
C TRP A 51 -6.93 1.94 -3.72
N LEU A 52 -6.10 2.73 -3.04
CA LEU A 52 -4.64 2.77 -3.16
C LEU A 52 -4.12 3.03 -4.60
N MET A 53 -4.90 3.75 -5.40
CA MET A 53 -4.58 4.05 -6.80
C MET A 53 -3.70 5.30 -6.97
N GLY A 54 -3.32 5.96 -5.88
CA GLY A 54 -2.54 7.19 -5.92
C GLY A 54 -3.35 8.41 -6.38
N GLY A 55 -2.69 9.54 -6.51
CA GLY A 55 -3.30 10.78 -6.93
C GLY A 55 -2.76 12.00 -6.20
N PRO A 56 -3.45 13.15 -6.27
CA PRO A 56 -3.04 14.35 -5.57
C PRO A 56 -3.01 14.15 -4.06
N VAL A 57 -1.99 14.69 -3.40
CA VAL A 57 -1.90 14.70 -1.94
C VAL A 57 -2.92 15.69 -1.37
N GLN A 58 -3.79 15.22 -0.48
CA GLN A 58 -4.83 16.04 0.13
C GLN A 58 -4.35 16.78 1.40
N LEU A 59 -3.24 16.34 1.99
CA LEU A 59 -2.63 16.99 3.15
C LEU A 59 -1.74 18.15 2.72
N ARG A 60 -1.83 19.26 3.45
CA ARG A 60 -0.99 20.44 3.22
C ARG A 60 -0.05 20.64 4.39
N PRO A 61 1.20 21.08 4.15
CA PRO A 61 2.09 21.45 5.25
C PRO A 61 1.58 22.68 5.98
N SER A 62 1.84 22.74 7.28
CA SER A 62 1.57 23.93 8.09
C SER A 62 2.60 25.05 7.91
N TYR A 63 3.65 24.79 7.14
CA TYR A 63 4.73 25.71 6.80
C TYR A 63 5.10 25.55 5.33
N PRO A 64 5.67 26.59 4.67
CA PRO A 64 6.14 26.48 3.30
C PRO A 64 7.22 25.39 3.17
N SER A 65 7.03 24.46 2.25
CA SER A 65 8.00 23.40 1.97
C SER A 65 8.02 23.06 0.49
N VAL A 66 9.20 23.13 -0.12
CA VAL A 66 9.44 22.74 -1.50
C VAL A 66 9.56 21.21 -1.66
N TYR A 67 9.72 20.49 -0.54
CA TYR A 67 9.87 19.04 -0.52
C TYR A 67 8.56 18.29 -0.27
N TRP A 68 7.47 19.00 -0.06
CA TRP A 68 6.15 18.39 0.13
C TRP A 68 5.68 17.75 -1.19
N ALA A 69 5.34 16.47 -1.13
CA ALA A 69 4.84 15.76 -2.30
C ALA A 69 3.49 16.34 -2.76
N GLN A 70 3.35 16.62 -4.04
CA GLN A 70 2.10 17.08 -4.65
C GLN A 70 1.24 15.90 -5.10
N VAL A 71 1.88 14.79 -5.48
CA VAL A 71 1.24 13.58 -6.00
C VAL A 71 1.90 12.38 -5.36
N VAL A 72 1.11 11.36 -5.09
CA VAL A 72 1.58 10.07 -4.58
C VAL A 72 1.30 8.96 -5.59
N PRO A 73 2.18 7.95 -5.69
CA PRO A 73 2.02 6.89 -6.65
C PRO A 73 0.89 5.92 -6.24
N ARG A 74 0.40 5.17 -7.23
CA ARG A 74 -0.36 3.95 -7.00
C ARG A 74 0.51 2.93 -6.27
N ILE A 75 -0.06 2.29 -5.25
CA ILE A 75 0.56 1.17 -4.54
C ILE A 75 -0.31 -0.09 -4.55
N GLY A 76 -1.61 0.05 -4.78
CA GLY A 76 -2.52 -1.08 -4.97
C GLY A 76 -2.20 -1.86 -6.23
N GLY A 77 -2.05 -3.18 -6.13
CA GLY A 77 -1.59 -4.05 -7.21
C GLY A 77 -0.08 -4.19 -7.33
N GLY A 78 0.65 -3.47 -6.49
CA GLY A 78 2.11 -3.46 -6.40
C GLY A 78 2.68 -2.04 -6.43
N PRO A 79 3.55 -1.70 -5.49
CA PRO A 79 4.21 -0.39 -5.46
C PRO A 79 5.21 -0.23 -6.62
N PRO A 80 5.59 1.01 -6.97
CA PRO A 80 6.63 1.25 -7.98
C PRO A 80 7.99 0.69 -7.55
N GLY A 81 8.78 0.24 -8.51
CA GLY A 81 10.11 -0.30 -8.30
C GLY A 81 10.11 -1.80 -8.02
N THR A 82 11.18 -2.29 -7.44
CA THR A 82 11.32 -3.71 -7.08
C THR A 82 10.76 -3.99 -5.69
N ASP A 83 10.47 -5.26 -5.42
CA ASP A 83 10.06 -5.71 -4.08
C ASP A 83 11.12 -5.36 -3.03
N ALA A 84 12.41 -5.53 -3.38
CA ALA A 84 13.52 -5.20 -2.50
C ALA A 84 13.59 -3.70 -2.18
N ASP A 85 13.34 -2.83 -3.14
CA ASP A 85 13.28 -1.37 -2.92
C ASP A 85 12.15 -1.00 -1.97
N PHE A 86 10.99 -1.64 -2.14
CA PHE A 86 9.84 -1.37 -1.28
C PHE A 86 10.04 -1.87 0.15
N ILE A 87 10.57 -3.07 0.32
CA ILE A 87 10.92 -3.61 1.64
C ILE A 87 11.96 -2.72 2.31
N LYS A 88 13.00 -2.29 1.58
CA LYS A 88 14.00 -1.34 2.08
C LYS A 88 13.36 -0.02 2.53
N LEU A 89 12.46 0.55 1.72
CA LEU A 89 11.73 1.76 2.06
C LEU A 89 10.98 1.62 3.39
N LEU A 90 10.23 0.56 3.57
CA LEU A 90 9.42 0.36 4.78
C LEU A 90 10.25 -0.01 6.02
N THR A 91 11.40 -0.66 5.84
CA THR A 91 12.26 -1.08 6.96
C THR A 91 13.28 -0.02 7.38
N THR A 92 13.77 0.78 6.45
CA THR A 92 14.82 1.77 6.69
C THR A 92 14.37 3.21 6.56
N GLY A 93 13.21 3.46 5.94
CA GLY A 93 12.74 4.79 5.58
C GLY A 93 13.54 5.44 4.44
N ILE A 94 14.30 4.66 3.68
CA ILE A 94 15.11 5.15 2.56
C ILE A 94 14.54 4.62 1.25
N ALA A 95 14.14 5.53 0.37
CA ALA A 95 13.63 5.19 -0.94
C ALA A 95 14.76 4.72 -1.90
N ARG A 96 14.37 4.20 -3.06
CA ARG A 96 15.31 3.78 -4.12
C ARG A 96 16.26 4.90 -4.58
N THR A 97 15.87 6.16 -4.35
CA THR A 97 16.70 7.34 -4.64
C THR A 97 17.86 7.51 -3.66
N GLY A 98 17.95 6.70 -2.60
CA GLY A 98 18.94 6.84 -1.53
C GLY A 98 18.59 7.91 -0.49
N LYS A 99 17.40 8.50 -0.57
CA LYS A 99 16.89 9.53 0.34
C LYS A 99 15.58 9.10 0.98
N PRO A 100 15.19 9.68 2.12
CA PRO A 100 13.85 9.52 2.64
C PRO A 100 12.79 9.96 1.61
N PRO A 101 11.57 9.41 1.65
CA PRO A 101 10.49 9.90 0.81
C PRO A 101 10.14 11.35 1.18
N ASN A 102 9.62 12.08 0.21
CA ASN A 102 9.14 13.44 0.49
C ASN A 102 7.93 13.37 1.44
N PRO A 103 7.82 14.31 2.40
CA PRO A 103 6.63 14.44 3.22
C PRO A 103 5.38 14.64 2.33
N PRO A 104 4.20 14.18 2.74
CA PRO A 104 3.83 13.70 4.07
C PRO A 104 4.12 12.22 4.35
N MET A 105 4.71 11.48 3.43
CA MET A 105 5.05 10.07 3.69
C MET A 105 6.07 9.97 4.82
N PRO A 106 5.76 9.32 5.94
CA PRO A 106 6.71 9.15 7.03
C PRO A 106 7.81 8.13 6.67
N PRO A 107 9.02 8.30 7.21
CA PRO A 107 10.09 7.31 7.04
C PRO A 107 9.85 6.11 7.96
N PHE A 108 9.10 5.13 7.49
CA PHE A 108 8.75 3.93 8.26
C PHE A 108 9.98 3.14 8.74
N ARG A 109 9.81 2.42 9.83
CA ARG A 109 10.81 1.54 10.47
C ARG A 109 10.17 0.21 10.85
N MET A 110 9.49 -0.40 9.89
CA MET A 110 8.83 -1.69 10.10
C MET A 110 9.86 -2.82 10.26
N THR A 111 9.45 -3.90 10.88
CA THR A 111 10.20 -5.15 10.76
C THR A 111 10.16 -5.65 9.31
N ARG A 112 11.12 -6.49 8.93
CA ARG A 112 11.11 -7.11 7.60
C ARG A 112 9.83 -7.93 7.38
N ALA A 113 9.39 -8.67 8.39
CA ALA A 113 8.17 -9.47 8.32
C ALA A 113 6.93 -8.61 8.06
N ASP A 114 6.81 -7.44 8.71
CA ASP A 114 5.71 -6.52 8.49
C ASP A 114 5.78 -5.87 7.09
N ALA A 115 6.96 -5.50 6.63
CA ALA A 115 7.14 -4.97 5.28
C ALA A 115 6.78 -5.99 4.18
N GLU A 116 7.14 -7.25 4.37
CA GLU A 116 6.76 -8.35 3.48
C GLU A 116 5.25 -8.61 3.50
N ALA A 117 4.62 -8.52 4.67
CA ALA A 117 3.17 -8.63 4.80
C ALA A 117 2.45 -7.49 4.07
N VAL A 118 2.89 -6.25 4.23
CA VAL A 118 2.35 -5.09 3.50
C VAL A 118 2.46 -5.30 2.00
N LEU A 119 3.63 -5.72 1.51
CA LEU A 119 3.85 -5.99 0.09
C LEU A 119 2.90 -7.09 -0.43
N ALA A 120 2.73 -8.18 0.32
CA ALA A 120 1.82 -9.27 -0.04
C ALA A 120 0.37 -8.78 -0.17
N TYR A 121 -0.10 -7.97 0.77
CA TYR A 121 -1.44 -7.37 0.69
C TYR A 121 -1.58 -6.45 -0.53
N LEU A 122 -0.63 -5.56 -0.77
CA LEU A 122 -0.70 -4.64 -1.91
C LEU A 122 -0.75 -5.40 -3.24
N LYS A 123 0.05 -6.45 -3.38
CA LYS A 123 0.03 -7.31 -4.58
C LYS A 123 -1.28 -8.09 -4.74
N SER A 124 -1.92 -8.48 -3.64
CA SER A 124 -3.22 -9.16 -3.67
C SER A 124 -4.35 -8.29 -4.24
N LEU A 125 -4.15 -6.98 -4.29
CA LEU A 125 -5.09 -6.02 -4.87
C LEU A 125 -4.94 -5.86 -6.40
N ALA A 126 -4.08 -6.63 -7.04
CA ALA A 126 -3.96 -6.65 -8.50
C ALA A 126 -5.29 -7.11 -9.13
N ARG A 127 -5.77 -6.33 -10.12
CA ARG A 127 -6.99 -6.61 -10.90
C ARG A 127 -6.65 -6.75 -12.38
#